data_2fedf6493a29945d06f15850b619bc9f
#
_entry.id   2fedf6493a29945d06f15850b619bc9f
#
_cell.length_a   1.000
_cell.length_b   1.000
_cell.length_c   1.000
_cell.angle_alpha   90.00
_cell.angle_beta   90.00
_cell.angle_gamma   90.00
#
_symmetry.space_group_name_H-M   'P 1'
#
loop_
_entity.id
_entity.type
_entity.pdbx_description
1 polymer ?
#
loop_
_entity_poly.entity_id
_entity_poly.type
_entity_poly.pdbx_seq_one_letter_code
_entity_poly.pdbx_strand_id
1 'polypeptide(L)'
;HYLPLKVIREHLDAIDRGLEPATPLGRPRVPRDIGAAQPGSADEAEVRRSEVVLTRTELIEAAGITDRSLAALEGHGLVASTRTGHYDADALVVARICAQLEEFGLQPRHLRPFRTAADREIDLVEQVVDPLLRRRDDDGRGRAEEVARQIAGLSHQLHTALVRAGVRSLLRR
;
A
#
# COMPACT_ATOMS: atom_id res chain seq x y z
N HIS A 1 -32.48 -4.11 19.26
CA HIS A 1 -32.57 -3.22 18.10
C HIS A 1 -32.43 -4.06 16.83
N TYR A 2 -33.47 -4.08 16.00
CA TYR A 2 -33.41 -4.75 14.71
C TYR A 2 -32.69 -3.83 13.71
N LEU A 3 -31.59 -4.33 13.12
CA LEU A 3 -30.93 -3.65 12.01
C LEU A 3 -31.69 -3.94 10.72
N PRO A 4 -31.92 -2.94 9.84
CA PRO A 4 -32.48 -3.18 8.52
C PRO A 4 -31.62 -4.15 7.71
N LEU A 5 -32.24 -5.06 6.94
CA LEU A 5 -31.54 -6.06 6.11
C LEU A 5 -30.49 -5.45 5.17
N LYS A 6 -30.72 -4.22 4.71
CA LYS A 6 -29.77 -3.45 3.90
C LYS A 6 -28.47 -3.20 4.67
N VAL A 7 -28.55 -2.77 5.93
CA VAL A 7 -27.40 -2.49 6.80
C VAL A 7 -26.64 -3.78 7.12
N ILE A 8 -27.35 -4.89 7.34
CA ILE A 8 -26.71 -6.21 7.57
C ILE A 8 -25.93 -6.63 6.33
N ARG A 9 -26.48 -6.47 5.13
CA ARG A 9 -25.79 -6.81 3.88
C ARG A 9 -24.54 -5.95 3.67
N GLU A 10 -24.64 -4.64 3.90
CA GLU A 10 -23.50 -3.71 3.81
C GLU A 10 -22.39 -4.07 4.83
N HIS A 11 -22.78 -4.51 6.04
CA HIS A 11 -21.81 -4.99 7.05
C HIS A 11 -21.11 -6.28 6.63
N LEU A 12 -21.84 -7.25 6.10
CA LEU A 12 -21.26 -8.53 5.63
C LEU A 12 -20.31 -8.29 4.46
N ASP A 13 -20.73 -7.48 3.50
CA ASP A 13 -19.89 -7.09 2.35
C ASP A 13 -18.61 -6.36 2.79
N ALA A 14 -18.69 -5.53 3.83
CA ALA A 14 -17.52 -4.87 4.40
C ALA A 14 -16.55 -5.86 5.07
N ILE A 15 -17.09 -6.83 5.83
CA ILE A 15 -16.28 -7.89 6.47
C ILE A 15 -15.59 -8.75 5.42
N ASP A 16 -16.30 -9.13 4.35
CA ASP A 16 -15.74 -9.93 3.24
C ASP A 16 -14.61 -9.18 2.50
N ARG A 17 -14.58 -7.83 2.60
CA ARG A 17 -13.52 -6.97 2.06
C ARG A 17 -12.43 -6.60 3.07
N GLY A 18 -12.38 -7.26 4.24
CA GLY A 18 -11.37 -7.03 5.27
C GLY A 18 -11.53 -5.71 6.04
N LEU A 19 -12.71 -5.10 6.02
CA LEU A 19 -12.98 -3.86 6.76
C LEU A 19 -13.59 -4.18 8.14
N GLU A 20 -13.27 -3.36 9.15
CA GLU A 20 -13.93 -3.46 10.44
C GLU A 20 -15.39 -3.02 10.34
N PRO A 21 -16.35 -3.84 10.84
CA PRO A 21 -17.75 -3.45 10.82
C PRO A 21 -17.97 -2.20 11.66
N ALA A 22 -18.76 -1.29 11.12
CA ALA A 22 -19.11 -0.07 11.84
C ALA A 22 -20.02 -0.37 13.03
N THR A 23 -19.95 0.47 14.06
CA THR A 23 -21.00 0.53 15.08
C THR A 23 -22.37 0.82 14.43
N PRO A 24 -23.54 0.45 15.04
CA PRO A 24 -24.85 0.37 14.40
C PRO A 24 -25.34 1.58 13.59
N LEU A 25 -24.63 2.68 13.58
CA LEU A 25 -24.92 3.93 12.86
C LEU A 25 -23.71 4.51 12.09
N GLY A 26 -22.60 3.76 11.97
CA GLY A 26 -21.39 4.24 11.32
C GLY A 26 -21.13 3.53 9.97
N ARG A 27 -20.23 4.08 9.17
CA ARG A 27 -19.70 3.43 7.96
C ARG A 27 -18.62 2.41 8.33
N PRO A 28 -18.37 1.37 7.50
CA PRO A 28 -17.24 0.46 7.68
C PRO A 28 -15.94 1.23 7.78
N ARG A 29 -15.04 0.79 8.65
CA ARG A 29 -13.74 1.44 8.87
C ARG A 29 -12.63 0.52 8.42
N VAL A 30 -11.61 1.12 7.83
CA VAL A 30 -10.35 0.43 7.56
C VAL A 30 -9.65 0.18 8.89
N PRO A 31 -9.11 -1.03 9.14
CA PRO A 31 -8.34 -1.32 10.35
C PRO A 31 -7.24 -0.29 10.58
N ARG A 32 -7.05 0.15 11.82
CA ARG A 32 -6.10 1.24 12.16
C ARG A 32 -4.63 0.84 12.00
N ASP A 33 -4.35 -0.44 12.01
CA ASP A 33 -3.02 -1.03 11.88
C ASP A 33 -2.51 -1.08 10.43
N ILE A 34 -3.37 -0.81 9.45
CA ILE A 34 -2.94 -0.71 8.06
C ILE A 34 -2.06 0.54 7.88
N GLY A 35 -0.77 0.31 7.64
CA GLY A 35 0.25 1.36 7.48
C GLY A 35 0.99 1.76 8.75
N ALA A 36 0.64 1.24 9.92
CA ALA A 36 1.47 1.35 11.12
C ALA A 36 2.54 0.25 11.09
N ALA A 37 3.81 0.63 11.10
CA ALA A 37 4.92 -0.31 11.30
C ALA A 37 4.88 -0.79 12.75
N GLN A 38 4.09 -1.83 13.04
CA GLN A 38 4.14 -2.52 14.33
C GLN A 38 5.07 -3.72 14.23
N PRO A 39 5.84 -4.04 15.29
CA PRO A 39 6.63 -5.26 15.37
C PRO A 39 5.72 -6.45 15.71
N GLY A 40 4.90 -6.85 14.77
CA GLY A 40 4.16 -8.11 14.75
C GLY A 40 4.61 -8.88 13.53
N SER A 41 4.41 -10.21 13.49
CA SER A 41 4.93 -11.03 12.41
C SER A 41 4.62 -10.39 11.04
N ALA A 42 5.66 -10.14 10.25
CA ALA A 42 5.54 -9.49 8.93
C ALA A 42 4.53 -10.24 8.04
N ASP A 43 4.45 -11.55 8.18
CA ASP A 43 3.57 -12.43 7.42
C ASP A 43 2.08 -12.21 7.74
N GLU A 44 1.71 -12.01 9.02
CA GLU A 44 0.31 -11.74 9.39
C GLU A 44 -0.16 -10.34 8.95
N ALA A 45 0.75 -9.38 8.95
CA ALA A 45 0.47 -8.03 8.44
C ALA A 45 0.31 -8.04 6.92
N GLU A 46 1.10 -8.86 6.21
CA GLU A 46 1.01 -9.04 4.75
C GLU A 46 -0.30 -9.70 4.34
N VAL A 47 -0.70 -10.79 5.01
CA VAL A 47 -1.98 -11.49 4.77
C VAL A 47 -3.15 -10.53 4.98
N ARG A 48 -3.16 -9.75 6.06
CA ARG A 48 -4.23 -8.78 6.32
C ARG A 48 -4.26 -7.64 5.29
N ARG A 49 -3.12 -7.21 4.75
CA ARG A 49 -3.05 -6.20 3.69
C ARG A 49 -3.64 -6.72 2.38
N SER A 50 -3.41 -7.98 2.04
CA SER A 50 -3.91 -8.58 0.80
C SER A 50 -5.43 -8.78 0.78
N GLU A 51 -6.09 -8.82 1.94
CA GLU A 51 -7.53 -9.01 2.08
C GLU A 51 -8.34 -7.71 1.99
N VAL A 52 -7.69 -6.55 2.21
CA VAL A 52 -8.38 -5.26 2.21
C VAL A 52 -8.67 -4.79 0.79
N VAL A 53 -9.96 -4.61 0.50
CA VAL A 53 -10.47 -4.11 -0.77
C VAL A 53 -11.33 -2.87 -0.51
N LEU A 54 -10.89 -1.72 -1.00
CA LEU A 54 -11.52 -0.42 -0.79
C LEU A 54 -12.18 0.08 -2.04
N THR A 55 -13.37 0.64 -1.91
CA THR A 55 -13.95 1.49 -2.95
C THR A 55 -13.23 2.84 -2.99
N ARG A 56 -13.42 3.60 -4.09
CA ARG A 56 -12.88 4.95 -4.23
C ARG A 56 -13.25 5.86 -3.05
N THR A 57 -14.50 5.82 -2.63
CA THR A 57 -15.00 6.64 -1.51
C THR A 57 -14.35 6.25 -0.20
N GLU A 58 -14.22 4.96 0.08
CA GLU A 58 -13.58 4.44 1.30
C GLU A 58 -12.09 4.80 1.34
N LEU A 59 -11.39 4.72 0.21
CA LEU A 59 -9.99 5.14 0.12
C LEU A 59 -9.83 6.64 0.44
N ILE A 60 -10.65 7.50 -0.18
CA ILE A 60 -10.62 8.95 0.03
C ILE A 60 -10.87 9.28 1.51
N GLU A 61 -11.91 8.71 2.12
CA GLU A 61 -12.24 8.92 3.53
C GLU A 61 -11.13 8.40 4.45
N ALA A 62 -10.61 7.20 4.19
CA ALA A 62 -9.58 6.58 5.01
C ALA A 62 -8.21 7.26 4.90
N ALA A 63 -7.88 7.81 3.74
CA ALA A 63 -6.63 8.55 3.52
C ALA A 63 -6.73 10.02 3.93
N GLY A 64 -7.94 10.55 4.14
CA GLY A 64 -8.16 11.97 4.44
C GLY A 64 -7.84 12.91 3.28
N ILE A 65 -8.02 12.45 2.04
CA ILE A 65 -7.72 13.20 0.82
C ILE A 65 -9.00 13.60 0.08
N THR A 66 -8.86 14.45 -0.94
CA THR A 66 -9.96 14.80 -1.83
C THR A 66 -10.00 13.88 -3.06
N ASP A 67 -11.16 13.82 -3.74
CA ASP A 67 -11.26 13.10 -5.01
C ASP A 67 -10.27 13.64 -6.07
N ARG A 68 -10.06 14.96 -6.08
CA ARG A 68 -9.08 15.62 -6.94
C ARG A 68 -7.64 15.17 -6.62
N SER A 69 -7.31 15.04 -5.34
CA SER A 69 -5.99 14.55 -4.92
C SER A 69 -5.80 13.09 -5.36
N LEU A 70 -6.81 12.23 -5.17
CA LEU A 70 -6.74 10.85 -5.64
C LEU A 70 -6.58 10.77 -7.16
N ALA A 71 -7.35 11.54 -7.94
CA ALA A 71 -7.21 11.59 -9.40
C ALA A 71 -5.80 12.05 -9.83
N ALA A 72 -5.18 12.97 -9.09
CA ALA A 72 -3.80 13.37 -9.34
C ALA A 72 -2.79 12.25 -9.03
N LEU A 73 -2.98 11.51 -7.92
CA LEU A 73 -2.14 10.35 -7.58
C LEU A 73 -2.23 9.26 -8.66
N GLU A 74 -3.43 8.98 -9.16
CA GLU A 74 -3.67 8.06 -10.27
C GLU A 74 -2.99 8.54 -11.56
N GLY A 75 -3.17 9.81 -11.91
CA GLY A 75 -2.59 10.42 -13.10
C GLY A 75 -1.05 10.42 -13.12
N HIS A 76 -0.41 10.38 -11.95
CA HIS A 76 1.03 10.26 -11.80
C HIS A 76 1.51 8.82 -11.54
N GLY A 77 0.60 7.83 -11.54
CA GLY A 77 0.91 6.42 -11.35
C GLY A 77 1.37 6.06 -9.93
N LEU A 78 1.10 6.92 -8.94
CA LEU A 78 1.44 6.68 -7.53
C LEU A 78 0.45 5.71 -6.87
N VAL A 79 -0.82 5.78 -7.28
CA VAL A 79 -1.90 4.88 -6.87
C VAL A 79 -2.56 4.34 -8.13
N ALA A 80 -2.97 3.08 -8.11
CA ALA A 80 -3.73 2.46 -9.19
C ALA A 80 -4.90 1.67 -8.61
N SER A 81 -6.03 1.70 -9.31
CA SER A 81 -7.14 0.81 -9.01
C SER A 81 -6.95 -0.56 -9.67
N THR A 82 -7.52 -1.59 -9.07
CA THR A 82 -7.62 -2.92 -9.66
C THR A 82 -8.54 -2.89 -10.90
N ARG A 83 -8.60 -4.01 -11.63
CA ARG A 83 -9.52 -4.16 -12.78
C ARG A 83 -10.99 -4.01 -12.40
N THR A 84 -11.34 -4.25 -11.14
CA THR A 84 -12.70 -4.09 -10.60
C THR A 84 -12.99 -2.68 -10.10
N GLY A 85 -12.04 -1.73 -10.23
CA GLY A 85 -12.19 -0.35 -9.77
C GLY A 85 -12.04 -0.18 -8.25
N HIS A 86 -11.46 -1.16 -7.58
CA HIS A 86 -11.17 -1.12 -6.15
C HIS A 86 -9.68 -0.83 -5.91
N TYR A 87 -9.34 -0.54 -4.67
CA TYR A 87 -7.97 -0.25 -4.21
C TYR A 87 -7.60 -1.21 -3.09
N ASP A 88 -6.34 -1.58 -3.03
CA ASP A 88 -5.77 -2.42 -1.98
C ASP A 88 -5.25 -1.59 -0.79
N ALA A 89 -4.75 -2.28 0.22
CA ALA A 89 -4.17 -1.64 1.40
C ALA A 89 -2.93 -0.81 1.07
N ASP A 90 -2.13 -1.22 0.09
CA ASP A 90 -0.92 -0.49 -0.30
C ASP A 90 -1.27 0.84 -0.97
N ALA A 91 -2.33 0.88 -1.78
CA ALA A 91 -2.87 2.12 -2.33
C ALA A 91 -3.27 3.11 -1.21
N LEU A 92 -3.87 2.62 -0.12
CA LEU A 92 -4.21 3.44 1.04
C LEU A 92 -2.95 3.98 1.75
N VAL A 93 -1.94 3.13 1.96
CA VAL A 93 -0.67 3.54 2.58
C VAL A 93 -0.01 4.65 1.75
N VAL A 94 0.10 4.45 0.44
CA VAL A 94 0.67 5.45 -0.48
C VAL A 94 -0.13 6.75 -0.44
N ALA A 95 -1.46 6.68 -0.49
CA ALA A 95 -2.31 7.87 -0.45
C ALA A 95 -2.13 8.67 0.85
N ARG A 96 -2.05 8.00 2.01
CA ARG A 96 -1.78 8.64 3.31
C ARG A 96 -0.42 9.33 3.37
N ILE A 97 0.62 8.66 2.88
CA ILE A 97 1.98 9.22 2.85
C ILE A 97 2.00 10.44 1.92
N CYS A 98 1.37 10.36 0.75
CA CYS A 98 1.28 11.49 -0.17
C CYS A 98 0.53 12.68 0.43
N ALA A 99 -0.55 12.45 1.19
CA ALA A 99 -1.26 13.50 1.90
C ALA A 99 -0.36 14.23 2.92
N GLN A 100 0.41 13.48 3.69
CA GLN A 100 1.38 14.07 4.64
C GLN A 100 2.49 14.86 3.92
N LEU A 101 2.99 14.38 2.79
CA LEU A 101 3.99 15.09 1.99
C LEU A 101 3.42 16.38 1.37
N GLU A 102 2.13 16.40 1.05
CA GLU A 102 1.45 17.60 0.54
C GLU A 102 1.41 18.73 1.56
N GLU A 103 1.35 18.41 2.87
CA GLU A 103 1.47 19.41 3.96
C GLU A 103 2.81 20.17 3.92
N PHE A 104 3.87 19.54 3.39
CA PHE A 104 5.17 20.17 3.15
C PHE A 104 5.30 20.80 1.74
N GLY A 105 4.21 20.89 0.98
CA GLY A 105 4.19 21.45 -0.38
C GLY A 105 4.65 20.48 -1.47
N LEU A 106 4.85 19.20 -1.16
CA LEU A 106 5.23 18.17 -2.13
C LEU A 106 3.97 17.58 -2.79
N GLN A 107 3.56 18.16 -3.90
CA GLN A 107 2.41 17.72 -4.68
C GLN A 107 2.71 16.41 -5.43
N PRO A 108 1.69 15.64 -5.88
CA PRO A 108 1.86 14.36 -6.61
C PRO A 108 2.84 14.41 -7.77
N ARG A 109 2.87 15.52 -8.52
CA ARG A 109 3.84 15.73 -9.63
C ARG A 109 5.30 15.68 -9.19
N HIS A 110 5.60 16.10 -7.95
CA HIS A 110 6.95 16.10 -7.39
C HIS A 110 7.36 14.69 -6.89
N LEU A 111 6.38 13.79 -6.70
CA LEU A 111 6.59 12.43 -6.19
C LEU A 111 6.85 11.40 -7.29
N ARG A 112 6.72 11.78 -8.56
CA ARG A 112 6.99 10.91 -9.71
C ARG A 112 8.38 10.24 -9.68
N PRO A 113 9.48 10.89 -9.22
CA PRO A 113 10.77 10.23 -9.08
C PRO A 113 10.75 9.04 -8.12
N PHE A 114 9.92 9.05 -7.08
CA PHE A 114 9.76 7.92 -6.15
C PHE A 114 9.14 6.72 -6.87
N ARG A 115 8.12 6.92 -7.69
CA ARG A 115 7.53 5.87 -8.51
C ARG A 115 8.58 5.28 -9.46
N THR A 116 9.32 6.12 -10.16
CA THR A 116 10.37 5.67 -11.09
C THR A 116 11.48 4.90 -10.37
N ALA A 117 11.84 5.29 -9.14
CA ALA A 117 12.81 4.56 -8.34
C ALA A 117 12.28 3.17 -7.95
N ALA A 118 11.02 3.10 -7.49
CA ALA A 118 10.38 1.84 -7.14
C ALA A 118 10.28 0.89 -8.35
N ASP A 119 9.90 1.39 -9.53
CA ASP A 119 9.83 0.59 -10.75
C ASP A 119 11.21 -0.03 -11.08
N ARG A 120 12.29 0.75 -10.98
CA ARG A 120 13.67 0.25 -11.19
C ARG A 120 14.09 -0.78 -10.15
N GLU A 121 13.68 -0.62 -8.90
CA GLU A 121 13.96 -1.62 -7.86
C GLU A 121 13.22 -2.93 -8.15
N ILE A 122 11.97 -2.86 -8.62
CA ILE A 122 11.20 -4.03 -9.05
C ILE A 122 11.90 -4.74 -10.22
N ASP A 123 12.36 -4.00 -11.23
CA ASP A 123 13.11 -4.56 -12.37
C ASP A 123 14.36 -5.34 -11.91
N LEU A 124 15.06 -4.85 -10.89
CA LEU A 124 16.23 -5.54 -10.31
C LEU A 124 15.82 -6.83 -9.58
N VAL A 125 14.70 -6.80 -8.85
CA VAL A 125 14.16 -8.01 -8.18
C VAL A 125 13.78 -9.04 -9.24
N GLU A 126 13.07 -8.64 -10.29
CA GLU A 126 12.66 -9.52 -11.40
C GLU A 126 13.86 -10.23 -12.04
N GLN A 127 14.95 -9.51 -12.32
CA GLN A 127 16.17 -10.09 -12.90
C GLN A 127 16.73 -11.26 -12.08
N VAL A 128 16.62 -11.21 -10.74
CA VAL A 128 17.12 -12.27 -9.86
C VAL A 128 16.10 -13.39 -9.68
N VAL A 129 14.82 -13.06 -9.66
CA VAL A 129 13.72 -14.00 -9.36
C VAL A 129 13.29 -14.79 -10.60
N ASP A 130 13.31 -14.19 -11.79
CA ASP A 130 12.92 -14.81 -13.06
C ASP A 130 13.52 -16.22 -13.30
N PRO A 131 14.83 -16.46 -13.09
CA PRO A 131 15.42 -17.78 -13.25
C PRO A 131 14.88 -18.81 -12.27
N LEU A 132 14.44 -18.39 -11.07
CA LEU A 132 13.86 -19.26 -10.06
C LEU A 132 12.42 -19.63 -10.42
N LEU A 133 11.63 -18.68 -10.91
CA LEU A 133 10.25 -18.90 -11.35
C LEU A 133 10.15 -19.82 -12.57
N ARG A 134 11.21 -19.89 -13.42
CA ARG A 134 11.26 -20.79 -14.58
C ARG A 134 11.48 -22.25 -14.19
N ARG A 135 11.91 -22.54 -12.97
CA ARG A 135 11.93 -23.89 -12.42
C ARG A 135 10.50 -24.27 -12.05
N ARG A 136 9.95 -25.28 -12.74
CA ARG A 136 8.54 -25.72 -12.60
C ARG A 136 8.28 -26.62 -11.39
N ASP A 137 9.12 -26.55 -10.35
CA ASP A 137 8.95 -27.27 -9.11
C ASP A 137 8.33 -26.34 -8.03
N ASP A 138 7.51 -26.89 -7.14
CA ASP A 138 6.86 -26.16 -6.06
C ASP A 138 7.88 -25.47 -5.13
N ASP A 139 9.09 -26.05 -5.01
CA ASP A 139 10.22 -25.50 -4.27
C ASP A 139 10.78 -24.21 -4.92
N GLY A 140 10.73 -24.11 -6.24
CA GLY A 140 11.16 -22.95 -7.01
C GLY A 140 10.35 -21.69 -6.71
N ARG A 141 9.04 -21.81 -6.57
CA ARG A 141 8.15 -20.67 -6.30
C ARG A 141 8.35 -20.13 -4.89
N GLY A 142 8.34 -20.98 -3.88
CA GLY A 142 8.57 -20.57 -2.49
C GLY A 142 9.95 -19.90 -2.31
N ARG A 143 10.97 -20.44 -3.01
CA ARG A 143 12.32 -19.86 -3.00
C ARG A 143 12.37 -18.51 -3.71
N ALA A 144 11.62 -18.35 -4.81
CA ALA A 144 11.53 -17.08 -5.52
C ALA A 144 10.88 -16.00 -4.66
N GLU A 145 9.78 -16.32 -3.96
CA GLU A 145 9.10 -15.41 -3.04
C GLU A 145 10.01 -14.98 -1.88
N GLU A 146 10.73 -15.92 -1.28
CA GLU A 146 11.68 -15.63 -0.19
C GLU A 146 12.83 -14.73 -0.68
N VAL A 147 13.42 -15.02 -1.84
CA VAL A 147 14.49 -14.21 -2.43
C VAL A 147 13.98 -12.81 -2.76
N ALA A 148 12.78 -12.68 -3.35
CA ALA A 148 12.15 -11.39 -3.63
C ALA A 148 11.99 -10.55 -2.36
N ARG A 149 11.47 -11.16 -1.29
CA ARG A 149 11.29 -10.50 0.01
C ARG A 149 12.61 -10.03 0.61
N GLN A 150 13.65 -10.86 0.55
CA GLN A 150 14.98 -10.51 1.05
C GLN A 150 15.59 -9.33 0.28
N ILE A 151 15.53 -9.36 -1.07
CA ILE A 151 16.07 -8.28 -1.90
C ILE A 151 15.30 -7.00 -1.64
N ALA A 152 13.96 -7.01 -1.61
CA ALA A 152 13.14 -5.85 -1.31
C ALA A 152 13.49 -5.24 0.06
N GLY A 153 13.68 -6.07 1.09
CA GLY A 153 14.10 -5.63 2.41
C GLY A 153 15.48 -4.96 2.42
N LEU A 154 16.44 -5.52 1.70
CA LEU A 154 17.79 -4.95 1.58
C LEU A 154 17.78 -3.64 0.76
N SER A 155 17.01 -3.57 -0.33
CA SER A 155 16.83 -2.36 -1.13
C SER A 155 16.25 -1.22 -0.30
N HIS A 156 15.22 -1.50 0.50
CA HIS A 156 14.64 -0.51 1.40
C HIS A 156 15.66 0.01 2.43
N GLN A 157 16.46 -0.88 3.03
CA GLN A 157 17.53 -0.49 3.97
C GLN A 157 18.59 0.37 3.30
N LEU A 158 19.02 0.00 2.10
CA LEU A 158 19.98 0.76 1.29
C LEU A 158 19.46 2.15 0.95
N HIS A 159 18.21 2.24 0.43
CA HIS A 159 17.54 3.49 0.13
C HIS A 159 17.48 4.42 1.35
N THR A 160 17.03 3.89 2.50
CA THR A 160 16.97 4.64 3.76
C THR A 160 18.34 5.15 4.18
N ALA A 161 19.39 4.34 4.06
CA ALA A 161 20.77 4.74 4.41
C ALA A 161 21.28 5.86 3.49
N LEU A 162 21.04 5.76 2.19
CA LEU A 162 21.45 6.77 1.20
C LEU A 162 20.73 8.10 1.42
N VAL A 163 19.41 8.08 1.63
CA VAL A 163 18.61 9.29 1.92
C VAL A 163 19.10 9.94 3.22
N ARG A 164 19.31 9.15 4.28
CA ARG A 164 19.82 9.65 5.56
C ARG A 164 21.21 10.29 5.41
N ALA A 165 22.09 9.71 4.62
CA ALA A 165 23.42 10.27 4.34
C ALA A 165 23.30 11.59 3.59
N GLY A 166 22.44 11.66 2.56
CA GLY A 166 22.20 12.87 1.78
C GLY A 166 21.61 14.01 2.61
N VAL A 167 20.61 13.73 3.44
CA VAL A 167 19.99 14.73 4.33
C VAL A 167 21.01 15.27 5.34
N ARG A 168 21.84 14.41 5.95
CA ARG A 168 22.90 14.87 6.84
C ARG A 168 23.91 15.78 6.15
N SER A 169 24.24 15.49 4.90
CA SER A 169 25.14 16.35 4.11
C SER A 169 24.52 17.70 3.80
N LEU A 170 23.22 17.73 3.49
CA LEU A 170 22.47 18.94 3.24
C LEU A 170 22.42 19.87 4.46
N LEU A 171 22.18 19.32 5.65
CA LEU A 171 22.06 20.08 6.91
C LEU A 171 23.38 20.57 7.50
N ARG A 172 24.51 20.15 6.95
CA ARG A 172 25.88 20.58 7.36
C ARG A 172 26.41 21.75 6.52
N ARG A 173 25.67 22.17 5.50
CA ARG A 173 26.02 23.32 4.66
C ARG A 173 25.48 24.62 5.25
#